data_32173f5b13b7802fbdf96428e2485daa
#
_entry.id   32173f5b13b7802fbdf96428e2485daa
#
_cell.length_a   1.000
_cell.length_b   1.000
_cell.length_c   1.000
_cell.angle_alpha   90.00
_cell.angle_beta   90.00
_cell.angle_gamma   90.00
#
_symmetry.space_group_name_H-M   'P 1'
#
loop_
_entity.id
_entity.type
_entity.pdbx_description
1 polymer ?
#
loop_
_entity_poly.entity_id
_entity_poly.type
_entity_poly.pdbx_seq_one_letter_code
_entity_poly.pdbx_strand_id
1 'polypeptide(L)'
;MSNVPDVAHYLLQDARDDPRRFPWLTGDSILAIVAGSEPTAAVLVGLFCELAKNPRHAEIILGEISTIDIEDSRALASSCPHLEGSIFEALRLYPALPTGGNRKTLQNGITIGGIYIPPETTVV
;
A
#
# COMPACT_ATOMS: atom_id res chain seq x y z
N MET A 1 7.98 -22.01 12.67
CA MET A 1 8.43 -20.66 12.26
C MET A 1 8.92 -20.77 10.83
N SER A 2 8.33 -20.04 9.91
CA SER A 2 8.76 -20.05 8.49
C SER A 2 10.18 -19.45 8.42
N ASN A 3 11.06 -20.14 7.74
CA ASN A 3 12.45 -19.73 7.54
C ASN A 3 12.58 -18.70 6.38
N VAL A 4 11.52 -17.90 6.17
CA VAL A 4 11.49 -16.87 5.12
C VAL A 4 12.03 -15.59 5.71
N PRO A 5 13.09 -14.99 5.12
CA PRO A 5 13.64 -13.73 5.56
C PRO A 5 12.57 -12.62 5.45
N ASP A 6 12.43 -11.84 6.50
CA ASP A 6 11.57 -10.65 6.54
C ASP A 6 12.38 -9.36 6.30
N VAL A 7 11.69 -8.22 6.30
CA VAL A 7 12.34 -6.90 6.12
C VAL A 7 13.40 -6.64 7.18
N ALA A 8 13.15 -7.03 8.44
CA ALA A 8 14.11 -6.83 9.52
C ALA A 8 15.39 -7.64 9.30
N HIS A 9 15.27 -8.85 8.73
CA HIS A 9 16.45 -9.66 8.36
C HIS A 9 17.37 -8.90 7.40
N TYR A 10 16.79 -8.32 6.31
CA TYR A 10 17.58 -7.60 5.31
C TYR A 10 18.17 -6.30 5.84
N LEU A 11 17.42 -5.53 6.63
CA LEU A 11 17.94 -4.31 7.27
C LEU A 11 19.11 -4.61 8.21
N LEU A 12 19.00 -5.67 9.00
CA LEU A 12 20.08 -6.10 9.89
C LEU A 12 21.29 -6.61 9.13
N GLN A 13 21.09 -7.35 8.04
CA GLN A 13 22.18 -7.83 7.20
C GLN A 13 22.91 -6.66 6.55
N ASP A 14 22.20 -5.70 5.97
CA ASP A 14 22.79 -4.51 5.35
C ASP A 14 23.63 -3.69 6.34
N ALA A 15 23.16 -3.53 7.56
CA ALA A 15 23.90 -2.83 8.61
C ALA A 15 25.14 -3.62 9.11
N ARG A 16 25.12 -4.95 9.04
CA ARG A 16 26.29 -5.79 9.37
C ARG A 16 27.34 -5.76 8.27
N ASP A 17 26.92 -5.76 7.01
CA ASP A 17 27.81 -5.75 5.85
C ASP A 17 28.50 -4.39 5.69
N ASP A 18 27.85 -3.28 6.08
CA ASP A 18 28.45 -1.95 6.14
C ASP A 18 28.11 -1.23 7.46
N PRO A 19 29.02 -1.23 8.45
CA PRO A 19 28.81 -0.59 9.75
C PRO A 19 28.46 0.91 9.69
N ARG A 20 28.78 1.60 8.59
CA ARG A 20 28.40 3.01 8.40
C ARG A 20 26.91 3.20 8.25
N ARG A 21 26.16 2.13 7.93
CA ARG A 21 24.70 2.12 7.79
C ARG A 21 23.98 1.89 9.10
N PHE A 22 24.70 1.46 10.15
CA PHE A 22 24.08 1.20 11.46
C PHE A 22 23.27 2.36 12.03
N PRO A 23 23.67 3.64 11.90
CA PRO A 23 22.86 4.77 12.35
C PRO A 23 21.51 4.89 11.64
N TRP A 24 21.39 4.39 10.40
CA TRP A 24 20.15 4.44 9.61
C TRP A 24 19.18 3.31 9.94
N LEU A 25 19.68 2.21 10.51
CA LEU A 25 18.90 1.01 10.82
C LEU A 25 17.64 1.33 11.65
N THR A 26 17.75 2.19 12.65
CA THR A 26 16.61 2.59 13.49
C THR A 26 15.59 3.39 12.67
N GLY A 27 16.06 4.35 11.88
CA GLY A 27 15.19 5.15 11.00
C GLY A 27 14.45 4.31 9.98
N ASP A 28 15.16 3.41 9.30
CA ASP A 28 14.59 2.52 8.28
C ASP A 28 13.60 1.52 8.90
N SER A 29 13.87 1.02 10.10
CA SER A 29 12.96 0.14 10.84
C SER A 29 11.67 0.87 11.23
N ILE A 30 11.77 2.08 11.74
CA ILE A 30 10.60 2.91 12.08
C ILE A 30 9.81 3.22 10.81
N LEU A 31 10.49 3.62 9.72
CA LEU A 31 9.85 3.90 8.45
C LEU A 31 9.09 2.68 7.91
N ALA A 32 9.70 1.50 7.94
CA ALA A 32 9.06 0.26 7.50
C ALA A 32 7.78 -0.06 8.29
N ILE A 33 7.79 0.16 9.61
CA ILE A 33 6.62 -0.05 10.47
C ILE A 33 5.52 0.98 10.17
N VAL A 34 5.87 2.26 10.17
CA VAL A 34 4.90 3.35 9.98
C VAL A 34 4.31 3.30 8.58
N ALA A 35 5.15 3.20 7.54
CA ALA A 35 4.69 3.16 6.16
C ALA A 35 3.89 1.88 5.82
N GLY A 36 4.17 0.78 6.50
CA GLY A 36 3.44 -0.48 6.31
C GLY A 36 2.10 -0.56 7.06
N SER A 37 1.95 0.17 8.16
CA SER A 37 0.77 0.05 9.03
C SER A 37 -0.23 1.20 8.86
N GLU A 38 0.21 2.43 8.91
CA GLU A 38 -0.67 3.60 8.98
C GLU A 38 -1.53 3.79 7.72
N PRO A 39 -0.99 3.70 6.48
CA PRO A 39 -1.79 3.83 5.27
C PRO A 39 -2.87 2.75 5.15
N THR A 40 -2.50 1.51 5.47
CA THR A 40 -3.44 0.38 5.43
C THR A 40 -4.55 0.54 6.46
N ALA A 41 -4.22 0.95 7.68
CA ALA A 41 -5.20 1.20 8.74
C ALA A 41 -6.19 2.30 8.34
N ALA A 42 -5.72 3.40 7.74
CA ALA A 42 -6.57 4.49 7.29
C ALA A 42 -7.60 4.04 6.25
N VAL A 43 -7.16 3.27 5.25
CA VAL A 43 -8.05 2.72 4.20
C VAL A 43 -9.05 1.73 4.79
N LEU A 44 -8.62 0.85 5.70
CA LEU A 44 -9.51 -0.11 6.38
C LEU A 44 -10.58 0.60 7.21
N VAL A 45 -10.22 1.63 7.96
CA VAL A 45 -11.19 2.44 8.70
C VAL A 45 -12.21 3.06 7.76
N GLY A 46 -11.76 3.65 6.64
CA GLY A 46 -12.65 4.18 5.62
C GLY A 46 -13.60 3.13 5.04
N LEU A 47 -13.06 1.97 4.65
CA LEU A 47 -13.84 0.85 4.12
C LEU A 47 -14.94 0.41 5.11
N PHE A 48 -14.58 0.15 6.38
CA PHE A 48 -15.55 -0.29 7.37
C PHE A 48 -16.59 0.78 7.70
N CYS A 49 -16.21 2.07 7.70
CA CYS A 49 -17.15 3.16 7.84
C CYS A 49 -18.19 3.19 6.70
N GLU A 50 -17.75 3.00 5.45
CA GLU A 50 -18.65 2.97 4.30
C GLU A 50 -19.54 1.71 4.30
N LEU A 51 -19.01 0.55 4.66
CA LEU A 51 -19.82 -0.67 4.81
C LEU A 51 -20.86 -0.54 5.93
N ALA A 52 -20.52 0.11 7.04
CA ALA A 52 -21.48 0.36 8.13
C ALA A 52 -22.62 1.29 7.72
N LYS A 53 -22.35 2.29 6.86
CA LYS A 53 -23.38 3.17 6.29
C LYS A 53 -24.23 2.49 5.22
N ASN A 54 -23.67 1.46 4.55
CA ASN A 54 -24.27 0.77 3.43
C ASN A 54 -24.33 -0.75 3.65
N PRO A 55 -25.17 -1.25 4.58
CA PRO A 55 -25.18 -2.66 5.01
C PRO A 55 -25.39 -3.66 3.88
N ARG A 56 -26.10 -3.26 2.81
CA ARG A 56 -26.28 -4.11 1.63
C ARG A 56 -24.96 -4.56 0.98
N HIS A 57 -23.97 -3.69 0.94
CA HIS A 57 -22.65 -4.06 0.42
C HIS A 57 -21.94 -5.05 1.33
N ALA A 58 -22.07 -4.90 2.64
CA ALA A 58 -21.53 -5.86 3.59
C ALA A 58 -22.19 -7.24 3.45
N GLU A 59 -23.51 -7.31 3.24
CA GLU A 59 -24.23 -8.57 3.02
C GLU A 59 -23.76 -9.29 1.75
N ILE A 60 -23.53 -8.55 0.66
CA ILE A 60 -23.01 -9.13 -0.58
C ILE A 60 -21.61 -9.70 -0.37
N ILE A 61 -20.72 -8.95 0.29
CA ILE A 61 -19.36 -9.39 0.61
C ILE A 61 -19.40 -10.65 1.50
N LEU A 62 -20.25 -10.66 2.52
CA LEU A 62 -20.43 -11.85 3.37
C LEU A 62 -20.89 -13.06 2.57
N GLY A 63 -21.78 -12.85 1.59
CA GLY A 63 -22.20 -13.92 0.66
C GLY A 63 -21.04 -14.46 -0.16
N GLU A 64 -20.18 -13.59 -0.71
CA GLU A 64 -19.01 -14.01 -1.48
C GLU A 64 -18.03 -14.83 -0.64
N ILE A 65 -17.61 -14.29 0.53
CA ILE A 65 -16.60 -14.94 1.37
C ILE A 65 -17.10 -16.22 2.06
N SER A 66 -18.40 -16.38 2.26
CA SER A 66 -18.97 -17.56 2.92
C SER A 66 -18.74 -18.87 2.17
N THR A 67 -18.42 -18.79 0.89
CA THR A 67 -18.18 -19.96 0.01
C THR A 67 -16.70 -20.26 -0.19
N ILE A 68 -15.81 -19.49 0.38
CA ILE A 68 -14.36 -19.53 0.17
C ILE A 68 -13.65 -19.80 1.49
N ASP A 69 -12.57 -20.58 1.44
CA ASP A 69 -11.68 -20.70 2.58
C ASP A 69 -10.98 -19.34 2.83
N ILE A 70 -11.24 -18.76 4.00
CA ILE A 70 -10.70 -17.43 4.39
C ILE A 70 -9.17 -17.41 4.47
N GLU A 71 -8.53 -18.58 4.61
CA GLU A 71 -7.07 -18.71 4.61
C GLU A 71 -6.48 -18.71 3.19
N ASP A 72 -7.30 -18.96 2.17
CA ASP A 72 -6.88 -18.89 0.76
C ASP A 72 -7.00 -17.45 0.23
N SER A 73 -5.96 -16.65 0.48
CA SER A 73 -5.88 -15.26 0.01
C SER A 73 -5.97 -15.12 -1.51
N ARG A 74 -5.54 -16.14 -2.26
CA ARG A 74 -5.61 -16.14 -3.73
C ARG A 74 -7.05 -16.34 -4.20
N ALA A 75 -7.78 -17.28 -3.60
CA ALA A 75 -9.19 -17.48 -3.89
C ALA A 75 -10.02 -16.24 -3.54
N LEU A 76 -9.76 -15.61 -2.40
CA LEU A 76 -10.40 -14.34 -2.00
C LEU A 76 -10.18 -13.24 -3.04
N ALA A 77 -8.96 -13.07 -3.52
CA ALA A 77 -8.63 -12.05 -4.52
C ALA A 77 -9.25 -12.32 -5.90
N SER A 78 -9.47 -13.58 -6.27
CA SER A 78 -9.96 -13.93 -7.62
C SER A 78 -11.46 -14.18 -7.70
N SER A 79 -12.13 -14.45 -6.58
CA SER A 79 -13.51 -14.95 -6.55
C SER A 79 -14.47 -14.07 -5.76
N CYS A 80 -14.00 -12.90 -5.23
CA CYS A 80 -14.82 -11.94 -4.48
C CYS A 80 -14.84 -10.57 -5.18
N PRO A 81 -15.47 -10.44 -6.34
CA PRO A 81 -15.42 -9.19 -7.13
C PRO A 81 -16.05 -7.99 -6.40
N HIS A 82 -17.04 -8.21 -5.54
CA HIS A 82 -17.65 -7.12 -4.78
C HIS A 82 -16.74 -6.66 -3.63
N LEU A 83 -16.06 -7.58 -2.97
CA LEU A 83 -15.04 -7.27 -1.98
C LEU A 83 -13.90 -6.49 -2.64
N GLU A 84 -13.38 -6.97 -3.77
CA GLU A 84 -12.33 -6.30 -4.53
C GLU A 84 -12.72 -4.89 -4.95
N GLY A 85 -13.91 -4.72 -5.54
CA GLY A 85 -14.44 -3.42 -5.93
C GLY A 85 -14.60 -2.46 -4.74
N SER A 86 -15.04 -2.98 -3.58
CA SER A 86 -15.16 -2.18 -2.36
C SER A 86 -13.81 -1.71 -1.83
N ILE A 87 -12.77 -2.55 -1.93
CA ILE A 87 -11.39 -2.18 -1.56
C ILE A 87 -10.87 -1.07 -2.50
N PHE A 88 -11.03 -1.22 -3.81
CA PHE A 88 -10.60 -0.20 -4.78
C PHE A 88 -11.34 1.11 -4.58
N GLU A 89 -12.64 1.08 -4.27
CA GLU A 89 -13.40 2.28 -3.99
C GLU A 89 -12.95 2.94 -2.68
N ALA A 90 -12.64 2.17 -1.65
CA ALA A 90 -12.08 2.71 -0.42
C ALA A 90 -10.72 3.37 -0.66
N LEU A 91 -9.84 2.76 -1.47
CA LEU A 91 -8.56 3.36 -1.87
C LEU A 91 -8.74 4.66 -2.66
N ARG A 92 -9.78 4.74 -3.48
CA ARG A 92 -10.13 5.96 -4.22
C ARG A 92 -10.64 7.08 -3.32
N LEU A 93 -11.51 6.76 -2.35
CA LEU A 93 -12.11 7.72 -1.44
C LEU A 93 -11.17 8.17 -0.32
N TYR A 94 -10.34 7.25 0.15
CA TYR A 94 -9.42 7.42 1.28
C TYR A 94 -7.99 7.09 0.87
N PRO A 95 -7.40 7.84 -0.10
CA PRO A 95 -6.05 7.53 -0.56
C PRO A 95 -5.04 7.69 0.57
N ALA A 96 -4.15 6.71 0.72
CA ALA A 96 -3.11 6.72 1.74
C ALA A 96 -2.14 7.91 1.64
N LEU A 97 -1.95 8.42 0.42
CA LEU A 97 -1.14 9.59 0.12
C LEU A 97 -1.97 10.59 -0.70
N PRO A 98 -2.84 11.39 -0.05
CA PRO A 98 -3.80 12.25 -0.75
C PRO A 98 -3.13 13.36 -1.56
N THR A 99 -1.92 13.75 -1.22
CA THR A 99 -1.13 14.77 -1.93
C THR A 99 -0.26 14.19 -3.04
N GLY A 100 -0.29 12.86 -3.24
CA GLY A 100 0.62 12.18 -4.15
C GLY A 100 2.07 12.17 -3.65
N GLY A 101 2.97 11.59 -4.45
CA GLY A 101 4.40 11.58 -4.16
C GLY A 101 5.14 12.52 -5.11
N ASN A 102 5.88 13.48 -4.59
CA ASN A 102 6.72 14.34 -5.39
C ASN A 102 7.68 13.54 -6.27
N ARG A 103 7.75 13.91 -7.54
CA ARG A 103 8.73 13.37 -8.49
C ARG A 103 9.51 14.52 -9.10
N LYS A 104 10.78 14.29 -9.39
CA LYS A 104 11.62 15.26 -10.06
C LYS A 104 12.01 14.72 -11.43
N THR A 105 11.85 15.53 -12.46
CA THR A 105 12.26 15.15 -13.81
C THR A 105 13.78 15.02 -13.89
N LEU A 106 14.24 14.04 -14.62
CA LEU A 106 15.66 13.81 -14.87
C LEU A 106 16.22 14.84 -15.88
N GLN A 107 17.54 14.74 -16.17
CA GLN A 107 18.28 15.70 -16.98
C GLN A 107 17.70 15.95 -18.39
N ASN A 108 16.94 15.02 -18.93
CA ASN A 108 16.34 15.15 -20.27
C ASN A 108 14.90 15.70 -20.26
N GLY A 109 14.35 16.02 -19.07
CA GLY A 109 12.92 16.30 -18.96
C GLY A 109 12.04 15.11 -19.30
N ILE A 110 10.73 15.33 -19.46
CA ILE A 110 9.79 14.30 -19.90
C ILE A 110 8.63 14.94 -20.67
N THR A 111 8.06 14.23 -21.63
CA THR A 111 6.84 14.65 -22.32
C THR A 111 5.67 13.78 -21.86
N ILE A 112 4.61 14.42 -21.33
CA ILE A 112 3.39 13.75 -20.87
C ILE A 112 2.21 14.38 -21.60
N GLY A 113 1.41 13.58 -22.31
CA GLY A 113 0.24 14.06 -23.03
C GLY A 113 0.55 15.15 -24.07
N GLY A 114 1.77 15.14 -24.67
CA GLY A 114 2.21 16.16 -25.62
C GLY A 114 2.77 17.43 -24.96
N ILE A 115 2.77 17.55 -23.66
CA ILE A 115 3.34 18.69 -22.92
C ILE A 115 4.73 18.33 -22.45
N TYR A 116 5.73 19.13 -22.83
CA TYR A 116 7.11 18.96 -22.38
C TYR A 116 7.30 19.59 -20.98
N ILE A 117 7.81 18.78 -20.06
CA ILE A 117 8.20 19.19 -18.71
C ILE A 117 9.72 19.29 -18.68
N PRO A 118 10.30 20.46 -18.38
CA PRO A 118 11.74 20.66 -18.35
C PRO A 118 12.47 19.76 -17.35
N PRO A 119 13.80 19.61 -17.47
CA PRO A 119 14.65 18.99 -16.46
C PRO A 119 14.51 19.66 -15.10
N GLU A 120 14.79 18.88 -14.04
CA GLU A 120 14.86 19.35 -12.66
C GLU A 120 13.54 19.96 -12.13
N THR A 121 12.42 19.71 -12.82
CA THR A 121 11.09 20.18 -12.43
C THR A 121 10.46 19.19 -11.44
N THR A 122 9.99 19.72 -10.30
CA THR A 122 9.21 18.91 -9.34
C THR A 122 7.76 18.86 -9.81
N VAL A 123 7.22 17.67 -9.92
CA VAL A 123 5.81 17.39 -10.26
C VAL A 123 5.16 16.55 -9.16
N VAL A 124 3.88 16.74 -8.96
CA VAL A 124 3.06 16.05 -7.95
C VAL A 124 1.99 15.21 -8.64
#